data_0c41a8a8981a4fb0afe34e7745041660
#
_entry.id   0c41a8a8981a4fb0afe34e7745041660
#
_cell.length_a   1.000
_cell.length_b   1.000
_cell.length_c   1.000
_cell.angle_alpha   90.00
_cell.angle_beta   90.00
_cell.angle_gamma   90.00
#
_symmetry.space_group_name_H-M   'P 1'
#
loop_
_entity.id
_entity.type
_entity.pdbx_description
1 polymer ?
#
loop_
_entity_poly.entity_id
_entity_poly.type
_entity_poly.pdbx_seq_one_letter_code
_entity_poly.pdbx_strand_id
1 'polypeptide(L)'
;MIYMAAGNSRRFGSNKLFYPIDGKPMYRHVLERLAAICERHSDWEIVLVSQYEELLEQGRPFAHRTVFSPESRDGASWTIKNGLKEADDTEAFVFFTADQPWLREKTMEGFVCEMEKQHADLGSVCHGETPGNPVWFSRKYLPDLRALSGDQGGRKILKKHPEEICWYPVAHAEELEDVDYNFDNNLIVPDGAC
;
A
#
# COMPACT_ATOMS: atom_id res chain seq x y z
N MET A 1 -6.46 -1.67 7.67
CA MET A 1 -5.43 -1.58 6.59
C MET A 1 -6.13 -1.38 5.25
N ILE A 2 -5.68 -0.44 4.43
CA ILE A 2 -6.20 -0.20 3.08
C ILE A 2 -5.17 -0.73 2.09
N TYR A 3 -5.52 -1.79 1.36
CA TYR A 3 -4.68 -2.38 0.33
C TYR A 3 -5.05 -1.81 -1.04
N MET A 4 -4.15 -1.00 -1.60
CA MET A 4 -4.34 -0.25 -2.83
C MET A 4 -3.89 -1.06 -4.04
N ALA A 5 -4.83 -1.69 -4.75
CA ALA A 5 -4.59 -2.53 -5.92
C ALA A 5 -5.32 -1.97 -7.17
N ALA A 6 -5.10 -0.68 -7.45
CA ALA A 6 -5.83 0.06 -8.49
C ALA A 6 -4.92 0.82 -9.48
N GLY A 7 -3.62 0.51 -9.53
CA GLY A 7 -2.67 1.15 -10.43
C GLY A 7 -2.99 0.95 -11.91
N ASN A 8 -2.82 2.01 -12.73
CA ASN A 8 -3.16 2.00 -14.16
C ASN A 8 -2.19 1.23 -15.07
N SER A 9 -1.04 0.79 -14.57
CA SER A 9 -0.04 0.02 -15.31
C SER A 9 0.38 0.62 -16.67
N ARG A 10 0.33 1.95 -16.81
CA ARG A 10 0.49 2.66 -18.11
C ARG A 10 1.79 2.34 -18.83
N ARG A 11 2.86 2.02 -18.09
CA ARG A 11 4.20 1.72 -18.63
C ARG A 11 4.45 0.23 -18.85
N PHE A 12 3.57 -0.63 -18.32
CA PHE A 12 3.78 -2.07 -18.28
C PHE A 12 3.27 -2.80 -19.54
N GLY A 13 2.39 -2.15 -20.34
CA GLY A 13 1.78 -2.73 -21.55
C GLY A 13 0.58 -3.66 -21.30
N SER A 14 0.42 -4.14 -20.07
CA SER A 14 -0.71 -4.94 -19.58
C SER A 14 -1.00 -4.55 -18.11
N ASN A 15 -2.01 -5.15 -17.49
CA ASN A 15 -2.22 -4.92 -16.06
C ASN A 15 -1.14 -5.60 -15.22
N LYS A 16 -0.16 -4.81 -14.73
CA LYS A 16 0.98 -5.30 -13.94
C LYS A 16 0.57 -6.09 -12.69
N LEU A 17 -0.60 -5.81 -12.13
CA LEU A 17 -1.05 -6.47 -10.91
C LEU A 17 -1.30 -7.97 -11.10
N PHE A 18 -1.63 -8.40 -12.33
CA PHE A 18 -1.78 -9.82 -12.67
C PHE A 18 -0.47 -10.46 -13.18
N TYR A 19 0.59 -9.67 -13.34
CA TYR A 19 1.87 -10.23 -13.78
C TYR A 19 2.40 -11.25 -12.76
N PRO A 20 2.80 -12.46 -13.22
CA PRO A 20 3.25 -13.49 -12.31
C PRO A 20 4.68 -13.19 -11.81
N ILE A 21 4.84 -13.14 -10.50
CA ILE A 21 6.12 -13.13 -9.81
C ILE A 21 6.18 -14.44 -9.02
N ASP A 22 7.20 -15.26 -9.27
CA ASP A 22 7.34 -16.59 -8.68
C ASP A 22 6.06 -17.45 -8.79
N GLY A 23 5.40 -17.36 -9.98
CA GLY A 23 4.20 -18.14 -10.30
C GLY A 23 2.89 -17.63 -9.66
N LYS A 24 2.91 -16.50 -8.97
CA LYS A 24 1.77 -15.89 -8.29
C LYS A 24 1.52 -14.47 -8.81
N PRO A 25 0.28 -14.03 -9.10
CA PRO A 25 -0.02 -12.64 -9.46
C PRO A 25 0.56 -11.65 -8.45
N MET A 26 1.17 -10.57 -8.94
CA MET A 26 1.87 -9.57 -8.12
C MET A 26 1.04 -9.09 -6.92
N TYR A 27 -0.23 -8.72 -7.14
CA TYR A 27 -1.10 -8.21 -6.08
C TYR A 27 -1.33 -9.20 -4.94
N ARG A 28 -1.20 -10.52 -5.18
CA ARG A 28 -1.47 -11.54 -4.16
C ARG A 28 -0.35 -11.67 -3.13
N HIS A 29 0.89 -11.29 -3.47
CA HIS A 29 2.04 -11.46 -2.57
C HIS A 29 1.83 -10.75 -1.23
N VAL A 30 1.54 -9.46 -1.25
CA VAL A 30 1.32 -8.67 -0.03
C VAL A 30 -0.06 -8.95 0.55
N LEU A 31 -1.10 -9.11 -0.28
CA LEU A 31 -2.46 -9.36 0.19
C LEU A 31 -2.57 -10.63 1.04
N GLU A 32 -1.96 -11.74 0.60
CA GLU A 32 -1.95 -13.00 1.34
C GLU A 32 -1.16 -12.91 2.65
N ARG A 33 -0.02 -12.18 2.65
CA ARG A 33 0.74 -11.93 3.89
C ARG A 33 -0.08 -11.08 4.87
N LEU A 34 -0.77 -10.04 4.40
CA LEU A 34 -1.66 -9.23 5.24
C LEU A 34 -2.80 -10.07 5.83
N ALA A 35 -3.41 -10.97 5.04
CA ALA A 35 -4.43 -11.89 5.53
C ALA A 35 -3.90 -12.77 6.67
N ALA A 36 -2.70 -13.36 6.50
CA ALA A 36 -2.06 -14.17 7.53
C ALA A 36 -1.72 -13.37 8.80
N ILE A 37 -1.36 -12.08 8.66
CA ILE A 37 -1.15 -11.18 9.80
C ILE A 37 -2.47 -10.95 10.54
N CYS A 38 -3.56 -10.64 9.82
CA CYS A 38 -4.87 -10.39 10.43
C CYS A 38 -5.46 -11.59 11.18
N GLU A 39 -5.07 -12.83 10.82
CA GLU A 39 -5.43 -14.02 11.61
C GLU A 39 -4.87 -13.98 13.06
N ARG A 40 -3.78 -13.24 13.27
CA ARG A 40 -3.13 -13.08 14.60
C ARG A 40 -3.55 -11.81 15.34
N HIS A 41 -4.21 -10.87 14.64
CA HIS A 41 -4.62 -9.56 15.15
C HIS A 41 -6.10 -9.31 14.83
N SER A 42 -6.99 -9.69 15.74
CA SER A 42 -8.44 -9.69 15.52
C SER A 42 -9.07 -8.28 15.34
N ASP A 43 -8.35 -7.24 15.70
CA ASP A 43 -8.73 -5.83 15.57
C ASP A 43 -8.21 -5.16 14.29
N TRP A 44 -7.43 -5.91 13.48
CA TRP A 44 -6.94 -5.43 12.20
C TRP A 44 -7.80 -5.96 11.05
N GLU A 45 -8.27 -5.07 10.20
CA GLU A 45 -9.07 -5.39 9.03
C GLU A 45 -8.39 -4.95 7.73
N ILE A 46 -8.62 -5.72 6.65
CA ILE A 46 -8.14 -5.40 5.30
C ILE A 46 -9.32 -4.92 4.46
N VAL A 47 -9.19 -3.71 3.91
CA VAL A 47 -10.04 -3.17 2.85
C VAL A 47 -9.25 -3.22 1.54
N LEU A 48 -9.62 -4.13 0.64
CA LEU A 48 -9.03 -4.24 -0.70
C LEU A 48 -9.75 -3.28 -1.64
N VAL A 49 -9.01 -2.33 -2.23
CA VAL A 49 -9.54 -1.34 -3.16
C VAL A 49 -8.95 -1.56 -4.55
N SER A 50 -9.80 -1.74 -5.56
CA SER A 50 -9.37 -1.90 -6.95
C SER A 50 -10.37 -1.31 -7.93
N GLN A 51 -9.87 -0.89 -9.11
CA GLN A 51 -10.69 -0.57 -10.29
C GLN A 51 -11.00 -1.80 -11.16
N TYR A 52 -10.46 -2.97 -10.81
CA TYR A 52 -10.58 -4.22 -11.57
C TYR A 52 -11.46 -5.20 -10.80
N GLU A 53 -12.66 -5.50 -11.34
CA GLU A 53 -13.62 -6.42 -10.71
C GLU A 53 -13.04 -7.82 -10.55
N GLU A 54 -12.34 -8.34 -11.58
CA GLU A 54 -11.68 -9.64 -11.53
C GLU A 54 -10.69 -9.74 -10.35
N LEU A 55 -9.91 -8.67 -10.09
CA LEU A 55 -8.98 -8.64 -8.95
C LEU A 55 -9.73 -8.70 -7.62
N LEU A 56 -10.84 -7.97 -7.52
CA LEU A 56 -11.68 -7.99 -6.31
C LEU A 56 -12.30 -9.35 -6.05
N GLU A 57 -12.79 -10.02 -7.10
CA GLU A 57 -13.35 -11.38 -7.00
C GLU A 57 -12.29 -12.39 -6.51
N GLN A 58 -11.12 -12.39 -7.14
CA GLN A 58 -10.00 -13.27 -6.77
C GLN A 58 -9.38 -12.92 -5.41
N GLY A 59 -9.38 -11.64 -5.02
CA GLY A 59 -8.80 -11.15 -3.77
C GLY A 59 -9.73 -11.23 -2.56
N ARG A 60 -11.04 -11.40 -2.80
CA ARG A 60 -12.08 -11.46 -1.75
C ARG A 60 -11.79 -12.44 -0.61
N PRO A 61 -11.25 -13.65 -0.86
CA PRO A 61 -10.94 -14.58 0.23
C PRO A 61 -9.86 -14.10 1.22
N PHE A 62 -9.09 -13.07 0.86
CA PHE A 62 -7.97 -12.54 1.63
C PHE A 62 -8.26 -11.16 2.25
N ALA A 63 -9.45 -10.62 2.06
CA ALA A 63 -9.81 -9.30 2.54
C ALA A 63 -11.13 -9.34 3.34
N HIS A 64 -11.25 -8.49 4.35
CA HIS A 64 -12.47 -8.34 5.13
C HIS A 64 -13.55 -7.59 4.33
N ARG A 65 -13.12 -6.62 3.52
CA ARG A 65 -13.98 -5.84 2.63
C ARG A 65 -13.31 -5.63 1.28
N THR A 66 -14.11 -5.56 0.22
CA THR A 66 -13.67 -5.25 -1.14
C THR A 66 -14.41 -4.02 -1.66
N VAL A 67 -13.69 -3.09 -2.27
CA VAL A 67 -14.21 -1.81 -2.77
C VAL A 67 -13.91 -1.69 -4.26
N PHE A 68 -14.94 -1.62 -5.07
CA PHE A 68 -14.81 -1.28 -6.48
C PHE A 68 -14.67 0.23 -6.63
N SER A 69 -13.58 0.67 -7.22
CA SER A 69 -13.19 2.08 -7.36
C SER A 69 -12.78 2.40 -8.80
N PRO A 70 -13.73 2.48 -9.74
CA PRO A 70 -13.43 2.78 -11.15
C PRO A 70 -12.78 4.16 -11.33
N GLU A 71 -13.04 5.10 -10.43
CA GLU A 71 -12.44 6.44 -10.43
C GLU A 71 -10.93 6.41 -10.12
N SER A 72 -10.41 5.31 -9.58
CA SER A 72 -8.97 5.15 -9.33
C SER A 72 -8.11 5.27 -10.58
N ARG A 73 -8.69 5.08 -11.78
CA ARG A 73 -8.05 5.37 -13.07
C ARG A 73 -7.64 6.84 -13.22
N ASP A 74 -8.32 7.75 -12.52
CA ASP A 74 -8.11 9.19 -12.57
C ASP A 74 -7.17 9.68 -11.45
N GLY A 75 -6.61 8.75 -10.65
CA GLY A 75 -5.57 9.04 -9.68
C GLY A 75 -5.69 8.31 -8.33
N ALA A 76 -4.55 8.19 -7.66
CA ALA A 76 -4.42 7.46 -6.39
C ALA A 76 -5.31 8.00 -5.26
N SER A 77 -5.66 9.29 -5.28
CA SER A 77 -6.54 9.89 -4.28
C SER A 77 -7.93 9.25 -4.24
N TRP A 78 -8.43 8.75 -5.37
CA TRP A 78 -9.71 8.06 -5.43
C TRP A 78 -9.66 6.70 -4.74
N THR A 79 -8.57 5.95 -4.93
CA THR A 79 -8.34 4.68 -4.23
C THR A 79 -8.34 4.89 -2.71
N ILE A 80 -7.62 5.92 -2.24
CA ILE A 80 -7.57 6.30 -0.82
C ILE A 80 -8.97 6.65 -0.31
N LYS A 81 -9.68 7.59 -0.97
CA LYS A 81 -11.00 8.06 -0.53
C LYS A 81 -12.04 6.95 -0.49
N ASN A 82 -12.07 6.08 -1.50
CA ASN A 82 -13.02 4.99 -1.55
C ASN A 82 -12.73 3.92 -0.50
N GLY A 83 -11.44 3.63 -0.23
CA GLY A 83 -11.05 2.76 0.88
C GLY A 83 -11.43 3.33 2.26
N LEU A 84 -11.24 4.64 2.46
CA LEU A 84 -11.60 5.31 3.71
C LEU A 84 -13.10 5.30 4.02
N LYS A 85 -13.99 5.22 3.02
CA LYS A 85 -15.43 5.11 3.25
C LYS A 85 -15.82 3.83 4.00
N GLU A 86 -15.07 2.75 3.79
CA GLU A 86 -15.29 1.47 4.43
C GLU A 86 -14.56 1.31 5.77
N ALA A 87 -13.78 2.31 6.17
CA ALA A 87 -12.94 2.30 7.36
C ALA A 87 -13.26 3.46 8.33
N ASP A 88 -14.50 3.97 8.33
CA ASP A 88 -14.86 5.22 9.03
C ASP A 88 -14.72 5.15 10.57
N ASP A 89 -14.81 3.97 11.18
CA ASP A 89 -14.79 3.79 12.64
C ASP A 89 -13.44 3.35 13.20
N THR A 90 -12.35 3.53 12.42
CA THR A 90 -11.01 3.12 12.84
C THR A 90 -10.20 4.27 13.46
N GLU A 91 -9.32 3.94 14.41
CA GLU A 91 -8.39 4.89 15.05
C GLU A 91 -7.23 5.28 14.13
N ALA A 92 -6.87 4.39 13.19
CA ALA A 92 -5.76 4.61 12.27
C ALA A 92 -5.95 3.92 10.91
N PHE A 93 -5.24 4.44 9.92
CA PHE A 93 -5.25 3.95 8.54
C PHE A 93 -3.84 3.61 8.10
N VAL A 94 -3.63 2.39 7.61
CA VAL A 94 -2.35 1.96 7.03
C VAL A 94 -2.57 1.67 5.55
N PHE A 95 -1.76 2.29 4.69
CA PHE A 95 -1.85 2.12 3.24
C PHE A 95 -0.71 1.25 2.73
N PHE A 96 -1.08 0.12 2.14
CA PHE A 96 -0.19 -0.78 1.43
C PHE A 96 -0.44 -0.69 -0.07
N THR A 97 0.61 -0.84 -0.88
CA THR A 97 0.51 -0.83 -2.34
C THR A 97 0.75 -2.22 -2.92
N ALA A 98 0.04 -2.55 -4.00
CA ALA A 98 0.07 -3.90 -4.59
C ALA A 98 1.28 -4.14 -5.51
N ASP A 99 2.10 -3.14 -5.74
CA ASP A 99 3.27 -3.18 -6.61
C ASP A 99 4.61 -3.36 -5.88
N GLN A 100 4.58 -3.66 -4.57
CA GLN A 100 5.75 -3.99 -3.74
C GLN A 100 5.73 -5.47 -3.29
N PRO A 101 5.88 -6.45 -4.21
CA PRO A 101 5.66 -7.85 -3.91
C PRO A 101 6.66 -8.46 -2.91
N TRP A 102 7.82 -7.81 -2.71
CA TRP A 102 8.88 -8.29 -1.80
C TRP A 102 8.75 -7.79 -0.37
N LEU A 103 7.78 -6.92 -0.08
CA LEU A 103 7.52 -6.42 1.28
C LEU A 103 7.22 -7.59 2.21
N ARG A 104 8.05 -7.79 3.24
CA ARG A 104 8.02 -8.97 4.11
C ARG A 104 6.92 -8.89 5.17
N GLU A 105 6.36 -10.04 5.51
CA GLU A 105 5.35 -10.17 6.56
C GLU A 105 5.81 -9.57 7.89
N LYS A 106 7.04 -9.92 8.32
CA LYS A 106 7.64 -9.39 9.56
C LYS A 106 7.74 -7.86 9.54
N THR A 107 8.05 -7.27 8.40
CA THR A 107 8.16 -5.81 8.25
C THR A 107 6.79 -5.16 8.35
N MET A 108 5.78 -5.71 7.70
CA MET A 108 4.41 -5.20 7.74
C MET A 108 3.83 -5.24 9.16
N GLU A 109 3.91 -6.41 9.81
CA GLU A 109 3.42 -6.61 11.18
C GLU A 109 4.18 -5.73 12.18
N GLY A 110 5.51 -5.74 12.11
CA GLY A 110 6.35 -4.94 12.99
C GLY A 110 6.13 -3.43 12.82
N PHE A 111 5.89 -2.96 11.60
CA PHE A 111 5.56 -1.55 11.34
C PHE A 111 4.26 -1.15 12.03
N VAL A 112 3.18 -1.91 11.83
CA VAL A 112 1.88 -1.57 12.43
C VAL A 112 1.95 -1.61 13.95
N CYS A 113 2.53 -2.68 14.54
CA CYS A 113 2.71 -2.79 15.98
C CYS A 113 3.53 -1.63 16.57
N GLU A 114 4.59 -1.18 15.87
CA GLU A 114 5.40 -0.07 16.37
C GLU A 114 4.65 1.26 16.31
N MET A 115 3.85 1.51 15.25
CA MET A 115 3.01 2.71 15.16
C MET A 115 1.95 2.76 16.26
N GLU A 116 1.30 1.64 16.55
CA GLU A 116 0.33 1.53 17.66
C GLU A 116 0.99 1.76 19.02
N LYS A 117 2.11 1.11 19.28
CA LYS A 117 2.88 1.23 20.53
C LYS A 117 3.34 2.66 20.79
N GLN A 118 3.72 3.39 19.76
CA GLN A 118 4.16 4.78 19.85
C GLN A 118 3.01 5.78 19.81
N HIS A 119 1.77 5.33 19.61
CA HIS A 119 0.62 6.20 19.36
C HIS A 119 0.92 7.21 18.26
N ALA A 120 1.54 6.74 17.17
CA ALA A 120 2.03 7.58 16.10
C ALA A 120 0.88 8.29 15.37
N ASP A 121 1.02 9.59 15.14
CA ASP A 121 0.11 10.34 14.28
C ASP A 121 0.39 10.09 12.80
N LEU A 122 1.68 10.08 12.44
CA LEU A 122 2.19 9.77 11.10
C LEU A 122 3.29 8.71 11.17
N GLY A 123 3.33 7.80 10.20
CA GLY A 123 4.37 6.80 10.11
C GLY A 123 4.71 6.42 8.66
N SER A 124 5.95 6.04 8.43
CA SER A 124 6.41 5.50 7.15
C SER A 124 7.57 4.54 7.37
N VAL A 125 7.63 3.50 6.58
CA VAL A 125 8.85 2.69 6.48
C VAL A 125 9.93 3.46 5.74
N CYS A 126 11.21 3.12 6.01
CA CYS A 126 12.35 3.69 5.28
C CYS A 126 13.50 2.69 5.16
N HIS A 127 14.32 2.83 4.11
CA HIS A 127 15.63 2.18 4.01
C HIS A 127 16.70 3.27 3.88
N GLY A 128 17.55 3.41 4.92
CA GLY A 128 18.41 4.58 5.03
C GLY A 128 17.58 5.88 5.06
N GLU A 129 17.87 6.79 4.13
CA GLU A 129 17.14 8.06 3.99
C GLU A 129 15.95 7.97 3.00
N THR A 130 15.75 6.82 2.35
CA THR A 130 14.70 6.63 1.35
C THR A 130 13.39 6.21 2.01
N PRO A 131 12.33 7.06 1.96
CA PRO A 131 11.02 6.70 2.48
C PRO A 131 10.28 5.73 1.55
N GLY A 132 9.46 4.84 2.13
CA GLY A 132 8.71 3.84 1.39
C GLY A 132 7.24 3.73 1.81
N ASN A 133 6.53 2.75 1.25
CA ASN A 133 5.27 2.23 1.75
C ASN A 133 5.55 0.92 2.51
N PRO A 134 4.71 0.58 3.50
CA PRO A 134 3.46 1.23 3.92
C PRO A 134 3.64 2.57 4.63
N VAL A 135 2.53 3.33 4.65
CA VAL A 135 2.42 4.59 5.40
C VAL A 135 1.25 4.51 6.38
N TRP A 136 1.43 5.12 7.56
CA TRP A 136 0.46 5.16 8.66
C TRP A 136 -0.06 6.57 8.88
N PHE A 137 -1.38 6.68 9.16
CA PHE A 137 -2.06 7.91 9.56
C PHE A 137 -3.00 7.61 10.72
N SER A 138 -2.89 8.34 11.83
CA SER A 138 -3.94 8.36 12.84
C SER A 138 -5.21 9.03 12.29
N ARG A 139 -6.34 8.83 12.96
CA ARG A 139 -7.62 9.45 12.58
C ARG A 139 -7.56 10.99 12.52
N LYS A 140 -6.62 11.63 13.21
CA LYS A 140 -6.32 13.05 13.12
C LYS A 140 -6.17 13.54 11.68
N TYR A 141 -5.55 12.72 10.80
CA TYR A 141 -5.28 13.06 9.41
C TYR A 141 -6.38 12.64 8.41
N LEU A 142 -7.52 12.13 8.89
CA LEU A 142 -8.64 11.77 8.01
C LEU A 142 -9.14 12.93 7.13
N PRO A 143 -9.26 14.19 7.63
CA PRO A 143 -9.63 15.33 6.78
C PRO A 143 -8.62 15.59 5.65
N ASP A 144 -7.32 15.50 5.94
CA ASP A 144 -6.25 15.69 4.94
C ASP A 144 -6.24 14.58 3.88
N LEU A 145 -6.43 13.33 4.29
CA LEU A 145 -6.57 12.19 3.38
C LEU A 145 -7.78 12.37 2.45
N ARG A 146 -8.91 12.83 2.97
CA ARG A 146 -10.12 13.14 2.18
C ARG A 146 -9.95 14.33 1.24
N ALA A 147 -9.04 15.26 1.56
CA ALA A 147 -8.74 16.44 0.73
C ALA A 147 -7.77 16.16 -0.43
N LEU A 148 -7.15 14.97 -0.50
CA LEU A 148 -6.27 14.59 -1.60
C LEU A 148 -7.02 14.64 -2.93
N SER A 149 -6.31 14.93 -4.05
CA SER A 149 -6.89 15.02 -5.39
C SER A 149 -5.93 14.50 -6.47
N GLY A 150 -6.48 13.97 -7.57
CA GLY A 150 -5.70 13.42 -8.69
C GLY A 150 -4.73 12.32 -8.23
N ASP A 151 -3.49 12.35 -8.72
CA ASP A 151 -2.45 11.37 -8.38
C ASP A 151 -1.77 11.59 -7.00
N GLN A 152 -2.34 12.46 -6.15
CA GLN A 152 -1.80 12.68 -4.82
C GLN A 152 -2.07 11.47 -3.92
N GLY A 153 -1.00 10.95 -3.32
CA GLY A 153 -1.04 9.91 -2.29
C GLY A 153 -0.70 10.45 -0.91
N GLY A 154 -0.70 9.57 0.08
CA GLY A 154 -0.40 9.89 1.48
C GLY A 154 0.96 10.59 1.70
N ARG A 155 1.95 10.31 0.85
CA ARG A 155 3.27 10.98 0.89
C ARG A 155 3.19 12.50 0.80
N LYS A 156 2.14 13.08 0.19
CA LYS A 156 1.93 14.53 0.17
C LYS A 156 1.69 15.08 1.58
N ILE A 157 0.98 14.35 2.42
CA ILE A 157 0.70 14.75 3.80
C ILE A 157 1.99 14.62 4.63
N LEU A 158 2.70 13.48 4.52
CA LEU A 158 3.97 13.27 5.20
C LEU A 158 4.99 14.40 4.93
N LYS A 159 5.09 14.85 3.67
CA LYS A 159 6.00 15.95 3.27
C LYS A 159 5.65 17.29 3.92
N LYS A 160 4.41 17.49 4.39
CA LYS A 160 4.01 18.73 5.08
C LYS A 160 4.31 18.71 6.58
N HIS A 161 4.50 17.53 7.14
CA HIS A 161 4.68 17.30 8.58
C HIS A 161 5.88 16.37 8.85
N PRO A 162 7.07 16.69 8.32
CA PRO A 162 8.22 15.79 8.40
C PRO A 162 8.67 15.52 9.83
N GLU A 163 8.43 16.45 10.76
CA GLU A 163 8.76 16.35 12.18
C GLU A 163 7.84 15.41 12.97
N GLU A 164 6.64 15.11 12.45
CA GLU A 164 5.66 14.23 13.10
C GLU A 164 5.81 12.76 12.67
N ILE A 165 6.70 12.46 11.70
CA ILE A 165 6.81 11.11 11.12
C ILE A 165 7.57 10.18 12.06
N CYS A 166 6.93 9.11 12.47
CA CYS A 166 7.57 7.97 13.09
C CYS A 166 8.16 7.07 11.99
N TRP A 167 9.49 7.00 11.91
CA TRP A 167 10.20 6.22 10.91
C TRP A 167 10.42 4.77 11.39
N TYR A 168 10.07 3.81 10.52
CA TYR A 168 10.35 2.40 10.76
C TYR A 168 11.37 1.88 9.73
N PRO A 169 12.61 1.58 10.16
CA PRO A 169 13.65 1.13 9.24
C PRO A 169 13.40 -0.30 8.79
N VAL A 170 13.48 -0.54 7.47
CA VAL A 170 13.47 -1.88 6.90
C VAL A 170 14.89 -2.39 6.68
N ALA A 171 15.08 -3.70 6.80
CA ALA A 171 16.40 -4.32 6.73
C ALA A 171 16.93 -4.41 5.28
N HIS A 172 16.06 -4.51 4.30
CA HIS A 172 16.41 -4.80 2.92
C HIS A 172 15.73 -3.79 1.98
N ALA A 173 16.51 -3.16 1.11
CA ALA A 173 16.02 -2.15 0.17
C ALA A 173 14.94 -2.71 -0.78
N GLU A 174 15.11 -3.95 -1.21
CA GLU A 174 14.17 -4.64 -2.11
C GLU A 174 12.73 -4.71 -1.60
N GLU A 175 12.53 -4.63 -0.28
CA GLU A 175 11.18 -4.60 0.31
C GLU A 175 10.36 -3.37 -0.11
N LEU A 176 11.06 -2.28 -0.48
CA LEU A 176 10.45 -1.00 -0.85
C LEU A 176 10.43 -0.75 -2.36
N GLU A 177 10.90 -1.71 -3.16
CA GLU A 177 10.96 -1.58 -4.61
C GLU A 177 9.58 -1.77 -5.24
N ASP A 178 9.17 -0.79 -6.06
CA ASP A 178 7.97 -0.86 -6.88
C ASP A 178 8.29 -1.58 -8.20
N VAL A 179 7.46 -2.53 -8.62
CA VAL A 179 7.59 -3.16 -9.93
C VAL A 179 6.90 -2.30 -10.98
N ASP A 180 7.68 -1.52 -11.73
CA ASP A 180 7.18 -0.61 -12.76
C ASP A 180 7.32 -1.11 -14.20
N TYR A 181 8.17 -2.12 -14.43
CA TYR A 181 8.49 -2.65 -15.74
C TYR A 181 8.35 -4.17 -15.80
N ASN A 182 8.02 -4.69 -16.99
CA ASN A 182 7.92 -6.12 -17.23
C ASN A 182 9.33 -6.74 -17.32
N PHE A 183 9.63 -7.73 -16.49
CA PHE A 183 10.93 -8.43 -16.45
C PHE A 183 11.24 -9.18 -17.76
N ASP A 184 10.21 -9.58 -18.52
CA ASP A 184 10.39 -10.31 -19.80
C ASP A 184 11.02 -9.44 -20.90
N ASN A 185 11.03 -8.11 -20.76
CA ASN A 185 11.58 -7.17 -21.73
C ASN A 185 13.06 -6.81 -21.52
N ASN A 186 13.80 -7.52 -20.68
CA ASN A 186 15.26 -7.35 -20.44
C ASN A 186 15.75 -5.91 -20.24
N LEU A 187 14.92 -5.02 -19.70
CA LEU A 187 15.27 -3.64 -19.41
C LEU A 187 15.03 -3.31 -17.92
N ILE A 188 15.70 -4.05 -17.04
CA ILE A 188 15.97 -3.54 -15.71
C ILE A 188 17.29 -2.78 -15.81
N VAL A 189 17.23 -1.50 -16.07
CA VAL A 189 18.31 -0.59 -15.73
C VAL A 189 17.95 -0.06 -14.34
N PRO A 190 18.71 -0.40 -13.28
CA PRO A 190 18.53 0.29 -12.01
C PRO A 190 18.85 1.76 -12.24
N ASP A 191 17.87 2.65 -12.09
CA ASP A 191 18.11 4.08 -11.98
C ASP A 191 18.88 4.32 -10.68
N GLY A 192 20.18 4.48 -10.78
CA GLY A 192 20.99 4.80 -9.61
C GLY A 192 22.48 4.53 -9.75
N ALA A 193 23.08 4.83 -10.90
CA ALA A 193 24.53 4.96 -11.00
C ALA A 193 24.87 6.29 -11.69
N CYS A 194 24.95 7.33 -10.91
CA CYS A 194 25.84 8.50 -11.11
C CYS A 194 26.12 9.15 -9.76
#